data_842cc71dc06d7075f4082e3f5a10cb00
#
_entry.id   842cc71dc06d7075f4082e3f5a10cb00
#
_cell.length_a   1.000
_cell.length_b   1.000
_cell.length_c   1.000
_cell.angle_alpha   90.00
_cell.angle_beta   90.00
_cell.angle_gamma   90.00
#
_symmetry.space_group_name_H-M   'P 1'
#
loop_
_entity.id
_entity.type
_entity.pdbx_description
1 polymer ?
#
loop_
_entity_poly.entity_id
_entity_poly.type
_entity_poly.pdbx_seq_one_letter_code
_entity_poly.pdbx_strand_id
1 'polypeptide(L)'
;MSPFPPRPPHWVVRMNYRNRAASWLAVMAVVAWQWWASPWPWFWWVGLGLQFVLYPQLAYLFARLSDDPLAFELRTMTFDSLAIGFWVAWLGAPLWLAYALCVCGAMNLAAFKGPRGLLLSMFLQCCGAALAVLVHGFQFQPDLAPGPTALCMVALSGYMMAFAHGANERTRKLHAIRMRLTDSERALQRQLAENQVLQVRLSEQANRDSLTGLFNRRFLDATLGRELIRCQREGQALALIVIDIDHFKKVNDNAGHPVGDEVLRRVAFLLSHESRASDVVCRHGGEEFLLMLPNMPLSAALERAEHYRESLAGSTLLIEGQRLRITLSAGVASYPEHGQLPGELLAAADKALYLAKSRGRNRVEVAQVDRFEQPTVPLEPA
;
A
#
# COMPACT_ATOMS: atom_id res chain seq x y z
N MET A 1 16.37 20.15 -29.85
CA MET A 1 16.95 20.75 -28.62
C MET A 1 15.91 20.63 -27.52
N SER A 2 16.20 19.85 -26.49
CA SER A 2 15.29 19.63 -25.35
C SER A 2 15.12 20.93 -24.55
N PRO A 3 13.87 21.35 -24.21
CA PRO A 3 13.59 22.60 -23.50
C PRO A 3 13.84 22.54 -21.99
N PHE A 4 14.39 21.44 -21.48
CA PHE A 4 14.65 21.32 -20.05
C PHE A 4 16.11 21.71 -19.72
N PRO A 5 16.33 22.50 -18.66
CA PRO A 5 17.70 22.82 -18.21
C PRO A 5 18.43 21.52 -17.89
N PRO A 6 19.74 21.43 -18.15
CA PRO A 6 20.52 20.22 -17.90
C PRO A 6 20.40 19.85 -16.43
N ARG A 7 19.95 18.62 -16.17
CA ARG A 7 19.86 18.11 -14.80
C ARG A 7 21.21 18.26 -14.10
N PRO A 8 21.25 18.70 -12.84
CA PRO A 8 22.50 18.80 -12.11
C PRO A 8 23.16 17.41 -12.12
N PRO A 9 24.49 17.33 -12.37
CA PRO A 9 25.18 16.04 -12.44
C PRO A 9 25.01 15.30 -11.12
N HIS A 10 24.78 13.97 -11.21
CA HIS A 10 24.63 13.10 -10.06
C HIS A 10 25.77 13.34 -9.06
N TRP A 11 25.47 13.44 -7.77
CA TRP A 11 26.45 13.80 -6.74
C TRP A 11 27.68 12.90 -6.70
N VAL A 12 27.50 11.60 -7.02
CA VAL A 12 28.59 10.61 -7.13
C VAL A 12 29.58 11.02 -8.22
N VAL A 13 29.10 11.43 -9.40
CA VAL A 13 29.95 11.85 -10.52
C VAL A 13 30.82 13.06 -10.15
N ARG A 14 30.23 14.05 -9.46
CA ARG A 14 30.98 15.22 -8.98
C ARG A 14 32.04 14.86 -7.93
N MET A 15 31.65 13.99 -6.98
CA MET A 15 32.56 13.55 -5.93
C MET A 15 33.75 12.78 -6.52
N ASN A 16 33.47 11.81 -7.40
CA ASN A 16 34.50 10.99 -8.02
C ASN A 16 35.41 11.79 -8.96
N TYR A 17 34.85 12.75 -9.71
CA TYR A 17 35.65 13.66 -10.51
C TYR A 17 36.67 14.42 -9.65
N ARG A 18 36.23 15.02 -8.55
CA ARG A 18 37.15 15.76 -7.66
C ARG A 18 38.26 14.87 -7.11
N ASN A 19 37.88 13.68 -6.64
CA ASN A 19 38.84 12.70 -6.09
C ASN A 19 39.78 12.20 -7.18
N ARG A 20 39.28 11.85 -8.38
CA ARG A 20 40.04 11.38 -9.51
C ARG A 20 41.04 12.48 -9.98
N ALA A 21 40.56 13.70 -10.21
CA ALA A 21 41.41 14.80 -10.65
C ALA A 21 42.52 15.08 -9.64
N ALA A 22 42.22 15.16 -8.35
CA ALA A 22 43.22 15.42 -7.32
C ALA A 22 44.26 14.28 -7.22
N SER A 23 43.78 13.00 -7.20
CA SER A 23 44.67 11.82 -7.11
C SER A 23 45.59 11.70 -8.34
N TRP A 24 45.05 11.85 -9.54
CA TRP A 24 45.83 11.76 -10.77
C TRP A 24 46.87 12.90 -10.88
N LEU A 25 46.54 14.12 -10.46
CA LEU A 25 47.50 15.22 -10.39
C LEU A 25 48.64 14.95 -9.39
N ALA A 26 48.32 14.39 -8.24
CA ALA A 26 49.32 14.00 -7.24
C ALA A 26 50.25 12.92 -7.78
N VAL A 27 49.70 11.89 -8.46
CA VAL A 27 50.51 10.85 -9.13
C VAL A 27 51.38 11.43 -10.21
N MET A 28 50.82 12.32 -11.05
CA MET A 28 51.61 13.02 -12.09
C MET A 28 52.80 13.77 -11.50
N ALA A 29 52.59 14.45 -10.35
CA ALA A 29 53.69 15.18 -9.68
C ALA A 29 54.80 14.23 -9.18
N VAL A 30 54.43 13.06 -8.63
CA VAL A 30 55.39 12.02 -8.18
C VAL A 30 56.17 11.48 -9.37
N VAL A 31 55.47 11.10 -10.45
CA VAL A 31 56.10 10.55 -11.67
C VAL A 31 56.98 11.60 -12.37
N ALA A 32 56.48 12.81 -12.50
CA ALA A 32 57.26 13.92 -13.12
C ALA A 32 58.54 14.23 -12.33
N TRP A 33 58.47 14.22 -11.00
CA TRP A 33 59.64 14.39 -10.13
C TRP A 33 60.65 13.26 -10.33
N GLN A 34 60.19 12.00 -10.38
CA GLN A 34 61.07 10.85 -10.61
C GLN A 34 61.74 10.90 -11.99
N TRP A 35 61.01 11.35 -13.02
CA TRP A 35 61.53 11.44 -14.40
C TRP A 35 62.37 12.67 -14.70
N TRP A 36 62.31 13.72 -13.87
CA TRP A 36 63.04 14.95 -14.06
C TRP A 36 64.57 14.77 -14.17
N ALA A 37 65.07 13.79 -13.45
CA ALA A 37 66.49 13.47 -13.46
C ALA A 37 66.90 12.45 -14.54
N SER A 38 65.97 11.96 -15.36
CA SER A 38 66.20 10.89 -16.36
C SER A 38 65.89 11.38 -17.77
N PRO A 39 66.65 10.98 -18.82
CA PRO A 39 66.43 11.43 -20.21
C PRO A 39 65.28 10.67 -20.87
N TRP A 40 64.05 10.89 -20.39
CA TRP A 40 62.87 10.29 -21.01
C TRP A 40 62.47 11.02 -22.29
N PRO A 41 62.09 10.31 -23.38
CA PRO A 41 61.58 10.90 -24.59
C PRO A 41 60.35 11.77 -24.37
N TRP A 42 60.25 12.89 -25.10
CA TRP A 42 59.18 13.90 -24.94
C TRP A 42 57.76 13.34 -25.08
N PHE A 43 57.54 12.32 -25.91
CA PHE A 43 56.23 11.71 -26.12
C PHE A 43 55.66 11.04 -24.87
N TRP A 44 56.49 10.59 -23.92
CA TRP A 44 56.01 10.07 -22.63
C TRP A 44 55.46 11.19 -21.74
N TRP A 45 55.99 12.40 -21.82
CA TRP A 45 55.43 13.55 -21.12
C TRP A 45 54.06 13.94 -21.68
N VAL A 46 53.86 13.79 -23.00
CA VAL A 46 52.53 13.94 -23.62
C VAL A 46 51.58 12.86 -23.12
N GLY A 47 52.04 11.61 -23.04
CA GLY A 47 51.23 10.51 -22.47
C GLY A 47 50.80 10.75 -21.02
N LEU A 48 51.72 11.26 -20.18
CA LEU A 48 51.36 11.69 -18.81
C LEU A 48 50.29 12.79 -18.82
N GLY A 49 50.45 13.83 -19.64
CA GLY A 49 49.44 14.89 -19.73
C GLY A 49 48.08 14.39 -20.18
N LEU A 50 48.03 13.52 -21.18
CA LEU A 50 46.79 12.92 -21.67
C LEU A 50 46.10 12.07 -20.58
N GLN A 51 46.83 11.18 -19.90
CA GLN A 51 46.26 10.26 -18.90
C GLN A 51 45.92 10.97 -17.61
N PHE A 52 46.78 11.82 -17.08
CA PHE A 52 46.62 12.33 -15.72
C PHE A 52 45.90 13.67 -15.64
N VAL A 53 45.89 14.45 -16.75
CA VAL A 53 45.22 15.75 -16.80
C VAL A 53 43.99 15.71 -17.68
N LEU A 54 44.07 15.23 -18.92
CA LEU A 54 42.97 15.31 -19.87
C LEU A 54 41.89 14.24 -19.61
N TYR A 55 42.28 12.99 -19.35
CA TYR A 55 41.35 11.89 -19.12
C TYR A 55 40.34 12.14 -18.01
N PRO A 56 40.68 12.63 -16.81
CA PRO A 56 39.69 12.93 -15.77
C PRO A 56 38.62 13.93 -16.21
N GLN A 57 39.00 14.91 -17.03
CA GLN A 57 38.08 15.92 -17.57
C GLN A 57 37.12 15.30 -18.59
N LEU A 58 37.62 14.48 -19.48
CA LEU A 58 36.82 13.76 -20.48
C LEU A 58 35.88 12.77 -19.82
N ALA A 59 36.35 12.00 -18.86
CA ALA A 59 35.51 11.07 -18.08
C ALA A 59 34.34 11.78 -17.40
N TYR A 60 34.59 12.96 -16.80
CA TYR A 60 33.54 13.78 -16.22
C TYR A 60 32.55 14.32 -17.25
N LEU A 61 33.05 14.82 -18.39
CA LEU A 61 32.21 15.34 -19.46
C LEU A 61 31.30 14.25 -20.03
N PHE A 62 31.85 13.09 -20.37
CA PHE A 62 31.07 11.95 -20.87
C PHE A 62 30.09 11.40 -19.85
N ALA A 63 30.45 11.33 -18.55
CA ALA A 63 29.54 10.97 -17.50
C ALA A 63 28.34 11.92 -17.38
N ARG A 64 28.53 13.23 -17.63
CA ARG A 64 27.46 14.23 -17.66
C ARG A 64 26.50 14.07 -18.84
N LEU A 65 27.03 13.62 -19.98
CA LEU A 65 26.28 13.45 -21.23
C LEU A 65 25.62 12.07 -21.34
N SER A 66 25.98 11.15 -20.46
CA SER A 66 25.43 9.77 -20.45
C SER A 66 24.00 9.73 -19.91
N ASP A 67 23.17 8.85 -20.48
CA ASP A 67 21.81 8.53 -19.98
C ASP A 67 21.83 7.93 -18.57
N ASP A 68 22.87 7.12 -18.27
CA ASP A 68 23.14 6.60 -16.92
C ASP A 68 24.52 7.02 -16.42
N PRO A 69 24.62 8.19 -15.76
CA PRO A 69 25.85 8.72 -15.24
C PRO A 69 26.56 7.83 -14.23
N LEU A 70 25.79 7.06 -13.46
CA LEU A 70 26.34 6.16 -12.43
C LEU A 70 26.98 4.91 -13.05
N ALA A 71 26.31 4.28 -14.00
CA ALA A 71 26.86 3.12 -14.70
C ALA A 71 28.10 3.51 -15.51
N PHE A 72 28.10 4.69 -16.14
CA PHE A 72 29.28 5.21 -16.84
C PHE A 72 30.45 5.40 -15.87
N GLU A 73 30.22 6.02 -14.72
CA GLU A 73 31.24 6.24 -13.69
C GLU A 73 31.85 4.94 -13.16
N LEU A 74 31.00 3.90 -12.97
CA LEU A 74 31.47 2.58 -12.55
C LEU A 74 32.34 1.89 -13.62
N ARG A 75 32.08 2.14 -14.92
CA ARG A 75 32.93 1.67 -16.02
C ARG A 75 34.28 2.41 -16.07
N THR A 76 34.27 3.72 -15.86
CA THR A 76 35.52 4.49 -15.78
C THR A 76 36.40 4.06 -14.61
N MET A 77 35.82 3.70 -13.45
CA MET A 77 36.58 3.14 -12.33
C MET A 77 37.23 1.78 -12.64
N THR A 78 36.61 0.97 -13.49
CA THR A 78 37.25 -0.29 -13.93
C THR A 78 38.43 -0.02 -14.86
N PHE A 79 38.30 0.98 -15.73
CA PHE A 79 39.41 1.46 -16.56
C PHE A 79 40.53 2.06 -15.72
N ASP A 80 40.21 2.89 -14.71
CA ASP A 80 41.18 3.45 -13.76
C ASP A 80 42.03 2.33 -13.11
N SER A 81 41.36 1.22 -12.67
CA SER A 81 42.07 0.10 -12.07
C SER A 81 43.09 -0.54 -13.05
N LEU A 82 42.70 -0.73 -14.30
CA LEU A 82 43.61 -1.26 -15.34
C LEU A 82 44.77 -0.31 -15.60
N ALA A 83 44.50 0.98 -15.76
CA ALA A 83 45.50 2.01 -15.97
C ALA A 83 46.49 2.12 -14.79
N ILE A 84 46.03 1.99 -13.57
CA ILE A 84 46.88 1.95 -12.38
C ILE A 84 47.89 0.79 -12.46
N GLY A 85 47.42 -0.42 -12.76
CA GLY A 85 48.28 -1.59 -12.88
C GLY A 85 49.34 -1.39 -13.97
N PHE A 86 48.92 -0.84 -15.15
CA PHE A 86 49.85 -0.53 -16.25
C PHE A 86 50.95 0.46 -15.83
N TRP A 87 50.58 1.59 -15.24
CA TRP A 87 51.56 2.59 -14.85
C TRP A 87 52.47 2.14 -13.72
N VAL A 88 51.95 1.38 -12.75
CA VAL A 88 52.79 0.82 -11.68
C VAL A 88 53.88 -0.09 -12.23
N ALA A 89 53.55 -1.02 -13.13
CA ALA A 89 54.52 -1.92 -13.73
C ALA A 89 55.46 -1.18 -14.68
N TRP A 90 54.96 -0.21 -15.47
CA TRP A 90 55.76 0.61 -16.37
C TRP A 90 56.84 1.41 -15.63
N LEU A 91 56.56 1.90 -14.41
CA LEU A 91 57.47 2.67 -13.57
C LEU A 91 58.46 1.79 -12.79
N GLY A 92 58.46 0.47 -13.01
CA GLY A 92 59.34 -0.46 -12.32
C GLY A 92 58.85 -0.87 -10.92
N ALA A 93 57.54 -0.73 -10.65
CA ALA A 93 56.88 -1.08 -9.41
C ALA A 93 57.52 -0.47 -8.15
N PRO A 94 57.71 0.84 -8.05
CA PRO A 94 58.25 1.48 -6.86
C PRO A 94 57.32 1.19 -5.68
N LEU A 95 57.86 0.64 -4.59
CA LEU A 95 57.04 0.03 -3.51
C LEU A 95 55.93 0.95 -2.97
N TRP A 96 56.30 2.17 -2.56
CA TRP A 96 55.34 3.12 -1.96
C TRP A 96 54.29 3.63 -2.94
N LEU A 97 54.71 3.92 -4.19
CA LEU A 97 53.81 4.37 -5.23
C LEU A 97 52.86 3.27 -5.67
N ALA A 98 53.39 2.07 -5.87
CA ALA A 98 52.62 0.88 -6.21
C ALA A 98 51.55 0.57 -5.12
N TYR A 99 51.99 0.56 -3.87
CA TYR A 99 51.08 0.36 -2.75
C TYR A 99 49.97 1.40 -2.69
N ALA A 100 50.32 2.69 -2.76
CA ALA A 100 49.37 3.78 -2.71
C ALA A 100 48.32 3.69 -3.83
N LEU A 101 48.77 3.49 -5.08
CA LEU A 101 47.92 3.44 -6.25
C LEU A 101 46.99 2.19 -6.23
N CYS A 102 47.55 1.02 -5.88
CA CYS A 102 46.80 -0.22 -5.84
C CYS A 102 45.71 -0.17 -4.75
N VAL A 103 46.05 0.32 -3.56
CA VAL A 103 45.09 0.49 -2.49
C VAL A 103 43.99 1.49 -2.82
N CYS A 104 44.38 2.68 -3.35
CA CYS A 104 43.38 3.69 -3.72
C CYS A 104 42.44 3.21 -4.83
N GLY A 105 42.93 2.54 -5.86
CA GLY A 105 42.12 1.96 -6.93
C GLY A 105 41.16 0.88 -6.43
N ALA A 106 41.65 -0.03 -5.59
CA ALA A 106 40.89 -1.09 -4.99
C ALA A 106 39.77 -0.56 -4.08
N MET A 107 40.07 0.41 -3.23
CA MET A 107 39.10 1.04 -2.34
C MET A 107 38.00 1.79 -3.09
N ASN A 108 38.33 2.49 -4.19
CA ASN A 108 37.33 3.18 -4.99
C ASN A 108 36.25 2.21 -5.52
N LEU A 109 36.66 1.12 -6.14
CA LEU A 109 35.69 0.16 -6.69
C LEU A 109 35.00 -0.66 -5.62
N ALA A 110 35.68 -0.97 -4.50
CA ALA A 110 35.10 -1.63 -3.33
C ALA A 110 34.02 -0.79 -2.66
N ALA A 111 34.14 0.52 -2.65
CA ALA A 111 33.15 1.42 -2.08
C ALA A 111 31.78 1.37 -2.75
N PHE A 112 31.71 0.93 -4.02
CA PHE A 112 30.47 0.83 -4.78
C PHE A 112 30.01 -0.61 -5.04
N LYS A 113 30.94 -1.56 -5.19
CA LYS A 113 30.63 -2.96 -5.51
C LYS A 113 30.97 -3.94 -4.37
N GLY A 114 31.38 -3.41 -3.21
CA GLY A 114 31.76 -4.24 -2.05
C GLY A 114 32.95 -5.18 -2.34
N PRO A 115 33.01 -6.38 -1.72
CA PRO A 115 34.10 -7.32 -1.89
C PRO A 115 34.36 -7.75 -3.34
N ARG A 116 33.29 -7.83 -4.15
CA ARG A 116 33.40 -8.14 -5.58
C ARG A 116 34.13 -7.03 -6.35
N GLY A 117 33.92 -5.76 -5.96
CA GLY A 117 34.61 -4.62 -6.52
C GLY A 117 36.11 -4.64 -6.19
N LEU A 118 36.46 -5.02 -4.97
CA LEU A 118 37.84 -5.19 -4.54
C LEU A 118 38.55 -6.23 -5.43
N LEU A 119 38.00 -7.44 -5.55
CA LEU A 119 38.59 -8.53 -6.36
C LEU A 119 38.71 -8.15 -7.83
N LEU A 120 37.67 -7.49 -8.38
CA LEU A 120 37.68 -7.03 -9.76
C LEU A 120 38.79 -5.98 -10.00
N SER A 121 38.98 -5.03 -9.08
CA SER A 121 40.04 -4.02 -9.18
C SER A 121 41.41 -4.65 -9.14
N MET A 122 41.68 -5.57 -8.22
CA MET A 122 42.96 -6.29 -8.12
C MET A 122 43.24 -7.09 -9.41
N PHE A 123 42.24 -7.81 -9.92
CA PHE A 123 42.37 -8.53 -11.18
C PHE A 123 42.72 -7.60 -12.34
N LEU A 124 42.01 -6.48 -12.50
CA LEU A 124 42.29 -5.50 -13.55
C LEU A 124 43.68 -4.85 -13.43
N GLN A 125 44.11 -4.57 -12.21
CA GLN A 125 45.48 -4.08 -11.95
C GLN A 125 46.53 -5.10 -12.37
N CYS A 126 46.31 -6.38 -12.09
CA CYS A 126 47.22 -7.44 -12.57
C CYS A 126 47.21 -7.51 -14.11
N CYS A 127 46.06 -7.39 -14.77
CA CYS A 127 45.98 -7.35 -16.24
C CYS A 127 46.72 -6.15 -16.81
N GLY A 128 46.56 -4.95 -16.23
CA GLY A 128 47.28 -3.76 -16.63
C GLY A 128 48.78 -3.90 -16.46
N ALA A 129 49.24 -4.44 -15.34
CA ALA A 129 50.66 -4.71 -15.10
C ALA A 129 51.22 -5.72 -16.11
N ALA A 130 50.52 -6.81 -16.40
CA ALA A 130 50.91 -7.78 -17.42
C ALA A 130 51.07 -7.13 -18.80
N LEU A 131 50.13 -6.26 -19.17
CA LEU A 131 50.22 -5.51 -20.43
C LEU A 131 51.46 -4.62 -20.50
N ALA A 132 51.79 -3.91 -19.43
CA ALA A 132 53.00 -3.06 -19.37
C ALA A 132 54.28 -3.91 -19.50
N VAL A 133 54.34 -5.05 -18.84
CA VAL A 133 55.47 -6.00 -18.91
C VAL A 133 55.63 -6.56 -20.34
N LEU A 134 54.54 -6.86 -21.02
CA LEU A 134 54.59 -7.33 -22.44
C LEU A 134 55.12 -6.26 -23.39
N VAL A 135 54.87 -4.98 -23.15
CA VAL A 135 55.30 -3.86 -24.01
C VAL A 135 56.74 -3.43 -23.71
N HIS A 136 57.09 -3.37 -22.43
CA HIS A 136 58.36 -2.73 -21.99
C HIS A 136 59.34 -3.70 -21.33
N GLY A 137 58.96 -4.94 -21.12
CA GLY A 137 59.73 -5.88 -20.34
C GLY A 137 59.53 -5.66 -18.83
N PHE A 138 59.99 -6.64 -18.04
CA PHE A 138 59.95 -6.53 -16.58
C PHE A 138 61.16 -5.81 -16.06
N GLN A 139 60.90 -4.65 -15.42
CA GLN A 139 61.91 -3.89 -14.70
C GLN A 139 61.41 -3.75 -13.25
N PHE A 140 62.28 -4.07 -12.26
CA PHE A 140 61.95 -3.91 -10.87
C PHE A 140 62.89 -2.87 -10.24
N GLN A 141 62.32 -1.72 -9.89
CA GLN A 141 63.01 -0.60 -9.28
C GLN A 141 62.21 -0.19 -8.01
N PRO A 142 62.40 -0.91 -6.89
CA PRO A 142 61.57 -0.72 -5.71
C PRO A 142 61.80 0.61 -4.99
N ASP A 143 62.96 1.20 -5.17
CA ASP A 143 63.39 2.40 -4.42
C ASP A 143 63.03 3.68 -5.19
N LEU A 144 62.38 4.59 -4.49
CA LEU A 144 62.17 5.97 -4.92
C LEU A 144 63.11 6.88 -4.15
N ALA A 145 63.51 8.00 -4.77
CA ALA A 145 64.18 9.08 -4.06
C ALA A 145 63.36 9.58 -2.86
N PRO A 146 63.99 10.10 -1.79
CA PRO A 146 63.27 10.50 -0.55
C PRO A 146 62.16 11.54 -0.80
N GLY A 147 62.34 12.46 -1.72
CA GLY A 147 61.35 13.49 -2.08
C GLY A 147 60.06 12.93 -2.68
N PRO A 148 60.10 12.16 -3.78
CA PRO A 148 58.94 11.45 -4.34
C PRO A 148 58.28 10.52 -3.37
N THR A 149 59.02 9.82 -2.50
CA THR A 149 58.47 8.94 -1.43
C THR A 149 57.65 9.75 -0.44
N ALA A 150 58.18 10.85 0.09
CA ALA A 150 57.47 11.73 1.01
C ALA A 150 56.18 12.31 0.39
N LEU A 151 56.28 12.77 -0.90
CA LEU A 151 55.12 13.26 -1.63
C LEU A 151 54.03 12.19 -1.79
N CYS A 152 54.43 10.92 -2.07
CA CYS A 152 53.50 9.80 -2.18
C CYS A 152 52.79 9.51 -0.86
N MET A 153 53.51 9.54 0.27
CA MET A 153 52.91 9.34 1.61
C MET A 153 51.91 10.44 1.98
N VAL A 154 52.24 11.72 1.67
CA VAL A 154 51.33 12.85 1.88
C VAL A 154 50.08 12.72 1.01
N ALA A 155 50.24 12.37 -0.25
CA ALA A 155 49.14 12.18 -1.20
C ALA A 155 48.22 11.02 -0.76
N LEU A 156 48.78 9.89 -0.32
CA LEU A 156 48.02 8.75 0.21
C LEU A 156 47.23 9.13 1.47
N SER A 157 47.87 9.83 2.41
CA SER A 157 47.23 10.30 3.65
C SER A 157 46.07 11.25 3.35
N GLY A 158 46.26 12.21 2.43
CA GLY A 158 45.21 13.12 1.98
C GLY A 158 44.03 12.38 1.31
N TYR A 159 44.35 11.40 0.46
CA TYR A 159 43.33 10.55 -0.15
C TYR A 159 42.52 9.76 0.88
N MET A 160 43.20 9.13 1.85
CA MET A 160 42.53 8.38 2.92
C MET A 160 41.58 9.26 3.75
N MET A 161 42.02 10.48 4.08
CA MET A 161 41.22 11.45 4.81
C MET A 161 39.99 11.90 3.99
N ALA A 162 40.16 12.19 2.72
CA ALA A 162 39.06 12.55 1.81
C ALA A 162 38.08 11.38 1.62
N PHE A 163 38.59 10.16 1.50
CA PHE A 163 37.76 8.94 1.39
C PHE A 163 36.94 8.70 2.67
N ALA A 164 37.58 8.79 3.84
CA ALA A 164 36.92 8.64 5.14
C ALA A 164 35.81 9.70 5.34
N HIS A 165 36.11 10.96 4.98
CA HIS A 165 35.12 12.04 5.02
C HIS A 165 33.92 11.76 4.12
N GLY A 166 34.15 11.37 2.87
CA GLY A 166 33.08 11.02 1.92
C GLY A 166 32.27 9.80 2.37
N ALA A 167 32.90 8.79 3.00
CA ALA A 167 32.20 7.65 3.55
C ALA A 167 31.27 8.04 4.72
N ASN A 168 31.78 8.90 5.60
CA ASN A 168 31.00 9.42 6.73
C ASN A 168 29.78 10.25 6.26
N GLU A 169 29.97 11.12 5.27
CA GLU A 169 28.86 11.87 4.67
C GLU A 169 27.78 10.96 4.07
N ARG A 170 28.20 9.90 3.35
CA ARG A 170 27.25 8.91 2.81
C ARG A 170 26.45 8.24 3.90
N THR A 171 27.11 7.77 4.96
CA THR A 171 26.47 7.13 6.11
C THR A 171 25.46 8.07 6.75
N ARG A 172 25.84 9.32 7.01
CA ARG A 172 24.92 10.33 7.58
C ARG A 172 23.70 10.57 6.69
N LYS A 173 23.87 10.69 5.37
CA LYS A 173 22.76 10.87 4.41
C LYS A 173 21.83 9.67 4.38
N LEU A 174 22.38 8.44 4.40
CA LEU A 174 21.59 7.21 4.46
C LEU A 174 20.77 7.11 5.75
N HIS A 175 21.38 7.46 6.90
CA HIS A 175 20.66 7.50 8.17
C HIS A 175 19.52 8.52 8.15
N ALA A 176 19.77 9.73 7.63
CA ALA A 176 18.73 10.76 7.53
C ALA A 176 17.56 10.34 6.62
N ILE A 177 17.85 9.67 5.49
CA ILE A 177 16.81 9.14 4.60
C ILE A 177 16.01 8.03 5.28
N ARG A 178 16.70 7.10 5.95
CA ARG A 178 16.03 6.02 6.72
C ARG A 178 15.08 6.57 7.78
N MET A 179 15.53 7.54 8.57
CA MET A 179 14.69 8.19 9.59
C MET A 179 13.44 8.81 8.97
N ARG A 180 13.60 9.58 7.88
CA ARG A 180 12.45 10.17 7.18
C ARG A 180 11.48 9.11 6.64
N LEU A 181 12.00 8.01 6.11
CA LEU A 181 11.18 6.90 5.60
C LEU A 181 10.35 6.28 6.74
N THR A 182 11.00 5.99 7.86
CA THR A 182 10.35 5.42 9.04
C THR A 182 9.27 6.35 9.61
N ASP A 183 9.53 7.66 9.64
CA ASP A 183 8.55 8.65 10.11
C ASP A 183 7.36 8.76 9.15
N SER A 184 7.62 8.72 7.82
CA SER A 184 6.58 8.71 6.80
C SER A 184 5.71 7.44 6.86
N GLU A 185 6.32 6.27 7.06
CA GLU A 185 5.60 5.01 7.26
C GLU A 185 4.69 5.05 8.49
N ARG A 186 5.19 5.58 9.61
CA ARG A 186 4.39 5.74 10.83
C ARG A 186 3.22 6.70 10.64
N ALA A 187 3.44 7.81 9.93
CA ALA A 187 2.38 8.76 9.62
C ALA A 187 1.30 8.13 8.73
N LEU A 188 1.70 7.37 7.70
CA LEU A 188 0.77 6.66 6.83
C LEU A 188 -0.05 5.59 7.56
N GLN A 189 0.58 4.83 8.46
CA GLN A 189 -0.13 3.84 9.27
C GLN A 189 -1.18 4.48 10.17
N ARG A 190 -0.88 5.64 10.78
CA ARG A 190 -1.86 6.41 11.58
C ARG A 190 -3.04 6.86 10.73
N GLN A 191 -2.77 7.43 9.55
CA GLN A 191 -3.82 7.85 8.62
C GLN A 191 -4.71 6.68 8.18
N LEU A 192 -4.13 5.52 7.89
CA LEU A 192 -4.90 4.33 7.54
C LEU A 192 -5.81 3.87 8.69
N ALA A 193 -5.30 3.84 9.92
CA ALA A 193 -6.09 3.49 11.09
C ALA A 193 -7.25 4.48 11.34
N GLU A 194 -6.99 5.78 11.24
CA GLU A 194 -8.03 6.82 11.36
C GLU A 194 -9.09 6.69 10.27
N ASN A 195 -8.68 6.46 9.03
CA ASN A 195 -9.61 6.25 7.91
C ASN A 195 -10.47 5.01 8.09
N GLN A 196 -9.91 3.91 8.61
CA GLN A 196 -10.68 2.70 8.90
C GLN A 196 -11.76 2.95 9.95
N VAL A 197 -11.42 3.64 11.05
CA VAL A 197 -12.40 4.02 12.09
C VAL A 197 -13.49 4.92 11.52
N LEU A 198 -13.12 5.89 10.69
CA LEU A 198 -14.08 6.79 10.05
C LEU A 198 -15.01 6.05 9.07
N GLN A 199 -14.47 5.12 8.27
CA GLN A 199 -15.27 4.29 7.37
C GLN A 199 -16.30 3.43 8.10
N VAL A 200 -15.91 2.82 9.24
CA VAL A 200 -16.83 2.04 10.07
C VAL A 200 -17.95 2.94 10.58
N ARG A 201 -17.63 4.11 11.15
CA ARG A 201 -18.64 5.06 11.63
C ARG A 201 -19.58 5.54 10.53
N LEU A 202 -19.04 5.90 9.36
CA LEU A 202 -19.86 6.32 8.21
C LEU A 202 -20.76 5.19 7.73
N SER A 203 -20.27 3.95 7.71
CA SER A 203 -21.06 2.77 7.36
C SER A 203 -22.19 2.53 8.36
N GLU A 204 -21.92 2.65 9.67
CA GLU A 204 -22.94 2.54 10.70
C GLU A 204 -24.02 3.64 10.56
N GLN A 205 -23.62 4.88 10.38
CA GLN A 205 -24.56 6.00 10.16
C GLN A 205 -25.37 5.83 8.87
N ALA A 206 -24.76 5.36 7.79
CA ALA A 206 -25.44 5.16 6.52
C ALA A 206 -26.44 3.96 6.53
N ASN A 207 -26.26 3.02 7.44
CA ASN A 207 -27.04 1.78 7.50
C ASN A 207 -28.13 1.78 8.58
N ARG A 208 -28.18 2.82 9.43
CA ARG A 208 -29.17 2.90 10.51
C ARG A 208 -30.19 4.00 10.26
N ASP A 209 -31.39 3.83 10.81
CA ASP A 209 -32.44 4.85 10.90
C ASP A 209 -32.13 5.78 12.07
N SER A 210 -32.12 7.08 11.82
CA SER A 210 -31.71 8.11 12.81
C SER A 210 -32.69 8.24 13.98
N LEU A 211 -33.97 7.89 13.82
CA LEU A 211 -34.97 7.99 14.87
C LEU A 211 -34.96 6.79 15.80
N THR A 212 -34.89 5.58 15.22
CA THR A 212 -35.09 4.32 15.94
C THR A 212 -33.79 3.59 16.27
N GLY A 213 -32.68 3.90 15.59
CA GLY A 213 -31.40 3.22 15.72
C GLY A 213 -31.39 1.82 15.05
N LEU A 214 -32.49 1.34 14.51
CA LEU A 214 -32.59 0.09 13.76
C LEU A 214 -31.84 0.22 12.42
N PHE A 215 -31.63 -0.91 11.74
CA PHE A 215 -31.17 -0.84 10.36
C PHE A 215 -32.20 -0.11 9.49
N ASN A 216 -31.72 0.56 8.46
CA ASN A 216 -32.58 1.19 7.47
C ASN A 216 -32.85 0.27 6.27
N ARG A 217 -33.79 0.66 5.40
CA ARG A 217 -34.16 -0.08 4.20
C ARG A 217 -32.96 -0.42 3.32
N ARG A 218 -32.02 0.50 3.14
CA ARG A 218 -30.83 0.27 2.29
C ARG A 218 -30.00 -0.90 2.79
N PHE A 219 -29.80 -1.02 4.10
CA PHE A 219 -29.06 -2.14 4.69
C PHE A 219 -29.77 -3.46 4.48
N LEU A 220 -31.10 -3.47 4.64
CA LEU A 220 -31.91 -4.65 4.41
C LEU A 220 -31.81 -5.14 2.96
N ASP A 221 -32.03 -4.24 2.00
CA ASP A 221 -32.00 -4.56 0.56
C ASP A 221 -30.62 -5.14 0.16
N ALA A 222 -29.54 -4.57 0.68
CA ALA A 222 -28.18 -5.04 0.45
C ALA A 222 -27.87 -6.39 1.14
N THR A 223 -28.57 -6.73 2.22
CA THR A 223 -28.29 -7.93 3.02
C THR A 223 -29.17 -9.10 2.61
N LEU A 224 -30.45 -8.86 2.31
CA LEU A 224 -31.42 -9.91 1.99
C LEU A 224 -30.96 -10.79 0.81
N GLY A 225 -30.43 -10.19 -0.27
CA GLY A 225 -29.94 -10.96 -1.41
C GLY A 225 -28.78 -11.90 -1.04
N ARG A 226 -27.86 -11.45 -0.21
CA ARG A 226 -26.72 -12.28 0.26
C ARG A 226 -27.16 -13.42 1.17
N GLU A 227 -28.09 -13.13 2.08
CA GLU A 227 -28.63 -14.14 2.99
C GLU A 227 -29.45 -15.20 2.25
N LEU A 228 -30.23 -14.84 1.24
CA LEU A 228 -30.96 -15.82 0.40
C LEU A 228 -29.99 -16.73 -0.36
N ILE A 229 -28.94 -16.20 -0.95
CA ILE A 229 -27.90 -17.03 -1.60
C ILE A 229 -27.24 -17.99 -0.60
N ARG A 230 -26.99 -17.52 0.63
CA ARG A 230 -26.44 -18.37 1.69
C ARG A 230 -27.42 -19.49 2.06
N CYS A 231 -28.69 -19.16 2.30
CA CYS A 231 -29.71 -20.13 2.63
C CYS A 231 -29.93 -21.16 1.53
N GLN A 232 -29.91 -20.76 0.28
CA GLN A 232 -29.99 -21.65 -0.88
C GLN A 232 -28.84 -22.66 -0.89
N ARG A 233 -27.60 -22.19 -0.65
CA ARG A 233 -26.40 -23.07 -0.64
C ARG A 233 -26.41 -24.03 0.55
N GLU A 234 -26.90 -23.58 1.71
CA GLU A 234 -26.87 -24.33 2.96
C GLU A 234 -28.15 -25.15 3.18
N GLY A 235 -29.15 -25.03 2.30
CA GLY A 235 -30.47 -25.72 2.46
C GLY A 235 -31.27 -25.24 3.66
N GLN A 236 -31.11 -23.97 4.07
CA GLN A 236 -31.70 -23.38 5.27
C GLN A 236 -32.89 -22.50 4.92
N ALA A 237 -33.87 -22.40 5.84
CA ALA A 237 -34.99 -21.48 5.69
C ALA A 237 -34.59 -20.05 6.06
N LEU A 238 -35.28 -19.06 5.46
CA LEU A 238 -35.21 -17.66 5.86
C LEU A 238 -36.62 -17.12 5.93
N ALA A 239 -36.98 -16.46 7.02
CA ALA A 239 -38.30 -15.82 7.13
C ALA A 239 -38.19 -14.30 7.10
N LEU A 240 -39.21 -13.67 6.51
CA LEU A 240 -39.45 -12.23 6.57
C LEU A 240 -40.74 -11.96 7.33
N ILE A 241 -40.72 -10.95 8.18
CA ILE A 241 -41.91 -10.42 8.85
C ILE A 241 -41.97 -8.92 8.50
N VAL A 242 -43.02 -8.51 7.80
CA VAL A 242 -43.33 -7.10 7.57
C VAL A 242 -44.39 -6.68 8.58
N ILE A 243 -44.11 -5.60 9.30
CA ILE A 243 -44.95 -5.11 10.42
C ILE A 243 -45.32 -3.65 10.12
N ASP A 244 -46.57 -3.30 10.45
CA ASP A 244 -47.07 -1.93 10.36
C ASP A 244 -47.85 -1.59 11.64
N ILE A 245 -47.66 -0.39 12.16
CA ILE A 245 -48.35 0.09 13.37
C ILE A 245 -49.77 0.51 13.01
N ASP A 246 -50.74 -0.17 13.59
CA ASP A 246 -52.15 0.11 13.28
C ASP A 246 -52.55 1.54 13.70
N HIS A 247 -53.19 2.22 12.76
CA HIS A 247 -53.69 3.59 12.99
C HIS A 247 -52.66 4.62 13.43
N PHE A 248 -51.40 4.46 13.08
CA PHE A 248 -50.33 5.36 13.50
C PHE A 248 -50.57 6.81 13.10
N LYS A 249 -51.19 7.06 11.94
CA LYS A 249 -51.59 8.41 11.52
C LYS A 249 -52.53 9.06 12.55
N LYS A 250 -53.49 8.31 13.14
CA LYS A 250 -54.36 8.85 14.18
C LYS A 250 -53.61 9.22 15.44
N VAL A 251 -52.55 8.50 15.78
CA VAL A 251 -51.68 8.87 16.92
C VAL A 251 -51.01 10.21 16.66
N ASN A 252 -50.45 10.40 15.47
CA ASN A 252 -49.83 11.67 15.07
C ASN A 252 -50.87 12.84 15.05
N ASP A 253 -52.04 12.60 14.45
CA ASP A 253 -53.07 13.59 14.33
C ASP A 253 -53.65 14.04 15.71
N ASN A 254 -53.73 13.12 16.67
CA ASN A 254 -54.31 13.38 18.00
C ASN A 254 -53.31 13.86 19.05
N ALA A 255 -52.06 13.36 19.02
CA ALA A 255 -51.07 13.56 20.05
C ALA A 255 -49.80 14.31 19.55
N GLY A 256 -49.69 14.54 18.24
CA GLY A 256 -48.54 15.22 17.61
C GLY A 256 -47.40 14.30 17.25
N HIS A 257 -46.56 14.74 16.34
CA HIS A 257 -45.40 14.02 15.85
C HIS A 257 -44.40 13.59 16.93
N PRO A 258 -44.11 14.36 17.98
CA PRO A 258 -43.18 13.95 19.03
C PRO A 258 -43.67 12.63 19.75
N VAL A 259 -44.98 12.52 20.00
CA VAL A 259 -45.55 11.30 20.58
C VAL A 259 -45.50 10.13 19.62
N GLY A 260 -45.76 10.35 18.32
CA GLY A 260 -45.55 9.34 17.29
C GLY A 260 -44.11 8.85 17.20
N ASP A 261 -43.13 9.76 17.28
CA ASP A 261 -41.71 9.39 17.27
C ASP A 261 -41.34 8.51 18.49
N GLU A 262 -41.90 8.80 19.66
CA GLU A 262 -41.67 7.96 20.85
C GLU A 262 -42.35 6.59 20.73
N VAL A 263 -43.52 6.51 20.10
CA VAL A 263 -44.16 5.24 19.74
C VAL A 263 -43.23 4.41 18.83
N LEU A 264 -42.70 5.03 17.80
CA LEU A 264 -41.76 4.34 16.90
C LEU A 264 -40.50 3.84 17.63
N ARG A 265 -39.94 4.62 18.55
CA ARG A 265 -38.82 4.19 19.40
C ARG A 265 -39.18 3.01 20.30
N ARG A 266 -40.35 3.01 20.89
CA ARG A 266 -40.84 1.91 21.76
C ARG A 266 -41.05 0.61 20.98
N VAL A 267 -41.68 0.68 19.79
CA VAL A 267 -41.82 -0.46 18.90
C VAL A 267 -40.46 -0.98 18.43
N ALA A 268 -39.58 -0.08 18.02
CA ALA A 268 -38.23 -0.46 17.64
C ALA A 268 -37.45 -1.17 18.76
N PHE A 269 -37.55 -0.66 19.99
CA PHE A 269 -36.96 -1.28 21.17
C PHE A 269 -37.53 -2.71 21.41
N LEU A 270 -38.86 -2.87 21.39
CA LEU A 270 -39.51 -4.17 21.53
C LEU A 270 -38.96 -5.17 20.49
N LEU A 271 -38.98 -4.79 19.20
CA LEU A 271 -38.58 -5.65 18.11
C LEU A 271 -37.08 -6.02 18.20
N SER A 272 -36.22 -5.07 18.59
CA SER A 272 -34.77 -5.31 18.68
C SER A 272 -34.38 -6.10 19.91
N HIS A 273 -35.05 -5.87 21.06
CA HIS A 273 -34.68 -6.50 22.33
C HIS A 273 -35.00 -8.01 22.34
N GLU A 274 -36.05 -8.41 21.64
CA GLU A 274 -36.50 -9.79 21.53
C GLU A 274 -35.92 -10.52 20.29
N SER A 275 -35.09 -9.82 19.48
CA SER A 275 -34.42 -10.39 18.30
C SER A 275 -33.05 -10.97 18.65
N ARG A 276 -32.64 -12.00 17.91
CA ARG A 276 -31.31 -12.61 18.03
C ARG A 276 -30.25 -11.75 17.35
N ALA A 277 -29.01 -11.96 17.69
CA ALA A 277 -27.88 -11.27 17.04
C ALA A 277 -27.79 -11.53 15.52
N SER A 278 -28.33 -12.66 15.06
CA SER A 278 -28.40 -13.02 13.64
C SER A 278 -29.56 -12.36 12.90
N ASP A 279 -30.54 -11.83 13.62
CA ASP A 279 -31.75 -11.26 13.03
C ASP A 279 -31.47 -9.81 12.61
N VAL A 280 -32.05 -9.40 11.50
CA VAL A 280 -31.97 -8.03 11.04
C VAL A 280 -33.31 -7.35 11.23
N VAL A 281 -33.34 -6.39 12.15
CA VAL A 281 -34.53 -5.57 12.40
C VAL A 281 -34.32 -4.22 11.73
N CYS A 282 -35.25 -3.88 10.84
CA CYS A 282 -35.15 -2.71 9.96
C CYS A 282 -36.39 -1.83 10.09
N ARG A 283 -36.23 -0.53 10.09
CA ARG A 283 -37.32 0.40 9.78
C ARG A 283 -37.39 0.60 8.28
N HIS A 284 -38.44 0.05 7.66
CA HIS A 284 -38.60 0.01 6.20
C HIS A 284 -39.21 1.31 5.65
N GLY A 285 -40.11 1.94 6.38
CA GLY A 285 -40.80 3.18 6.03
C GLY A 285 -41.24 3.94 7.26
N GLY A 286 -42.12 4.91 7.11
CA GLY A 286 -42.59 5.79 8.19
C GLY A 286 -43.02 5.04 9.46
N GLU A 287 -43.97 4.12 9.33
CA GLU A 287 -44.55 3.30 10.42
C GLU A 287 -44.36 1.81 10.18
N GLU A 288 -43.55 1.45 9.16
CA GLU A 288 -43.31 0.08 8.73
C GLU A 288 -41.97 -0.44 9.23
N PHE A 289 -41.95 -1.65 9.76
CA PHE A 289 -40.78 -2.37 10.19
C PHE A 289 -40.68 -3.71 9.45
N LEU A 290 -39.46 -4.17 9.24
CA LEU A 290 -39.20 -5.44 8.59
C LEU A 290 -38.13 -6.20 9.37
N LEU A 291 -38.43 -7.49 9.65
CA LEU A 291 -37.48 -8.40 10.27
C LEU A 291 -37.06 -9.46 9.24
N MET A 292 -35.78 -9.64 9.09
CA MET A 292 -35.19 -10.76 8.34
C MET A 292 -34.59 -11.73 9.34
N LEU A 293 -35.08 -12.97 9.32
CA LEU A 293 -34.80 -13.99 10.30
C LEU A 293 -34.11 -15.18 9.63
N PRO A 294 -32.79 -15.21 9.57
CA PRO A 294 -32.03 -16.32 9.00
C PRO A 294 -32.21 -17.60 9.83
N ASN A 295 -32.18 -18.75 9.17
CA ASN A 295 -32.35 -20.08 9.80
C ASN A 295 -33.62 -20.21 10.63
N MET A 296 -34.70 -19.59 10.17
CA MET A 296 -35.99 -19.63 10.87
C MET A 296 -37.05 -20.24 9.97
N PRO A 297 -37.67 -21.37 10.38
CA PRO A 297 -38.78 -21.95 9.66
C PRO A 297 -40.05 -21.08 9.84
N LEU A 298 -41.00 -21.21 8.90
CA LEU A 298 -42.22 -20.42 8.86
C LEU A 298 -43.02 -20.48 10.17
N SER A 299 -43.18 -21.66 10.77
CA SER A 299 -43.93 -21.83 12.04
C SER A 299 -43.33 -21.00 13.18
N ALA A 300 -42.00 -21.03 13.34
CA ALA A 300 -41.31 -20.25 14.36
C ALA A 300 -41.37 -18.75 14.10
N ALA A 301 -41.33 -18.34 12.82
CA ALA A 301 -41.47 -16.93 12.44
C ALA A 301 -42.89 -16.42 12.73
N LEU A 302 -43.92 -17.26 12.50
CA LEU A 302 -45.30 -16.95 12.83
C LEU A 302 -45.51 -16.79 14.34
N GLU A 303 -45.01 -17.73 15.15
CA GLU A 303 -45.04 -17.64 16.62
C GLU A 303 -44.36 -16.35 17.11
N ARG A 304 -43.23 -15.97 16.53
CA ARG A 304 -42.52 -14.76 16.87
C ARG A 304 -43.31 -13.49 16.48
N ALA A 305 -43.92 -13.47 15.31
CA ALA A 305 -44.75 -12.35 14.89
C ALA A 305 -45.97 -12.17 15.81
N GLU A 306 -46.61 -13.25 16.19
CA GLU A 306 -47.72 -13.23 17.16
C GLU A 306 -47.25 -12.75 18.54
N HIS A 307 -46.09 -13.19 18.98
CA HIS A 307 -45.52 -12.71 20.25
C HIS A 307 -45.29 -11.19 20.22
N TYR A 308 -44.72 -10.61 19.16
CA TYR A 308 -44.60 -9.17 19.02
C TYR A 308 -45.95 -8.44 19.06
N ARG A 309 -46.93 -8.98 18.35
CA ARG A 309 -48.30 -8.47 18.33
C ARG A 309 -48.92 -8.44 19.72
N GLU A 310 -48.88 -9.56 20.44
CA GLU A 310 -49.43 -9.70 21.78
C GLU A 310 -48.72 -8.83 22.80
N SER A 311 -47.39 -8.79 22.77
CA SER A 311 -46.57 -7.93 23.63
C SER A 311 -46.93 -6.44 23.47
N LEU A 312 -47.13 -6.00 22.24
CA LEU A 312 -47.51 -4.59 21.98
C LEU A 312 -48.97 -4.34 22.38
N ALA A 313 -49.92 -5.21 22.00
CA ALA A 313 -51.34 -5.06 22.30
C ALA A 313 -51.64 -5.12 23.82
N GLY A 314 -50.89 -5.95 24.55
CA GLY A 314 -50.97 -6.10 26.01
C GLY A 314 -50.33 -4.97 26.80
N SER A 315 -49.46 -4.18 26.15
CA SER A 315 -48.77 -3.07 26.79
C SER A 315 -49.58 -1.77 26.74
N THR A 316 -49.45 -0.97 27.80
CA THR A 316 -49.95 0.41 27.79
C THR A 316 -48.73 1.34 27.78
N LEU A 317 -48.51 2.03 26.69
CA LEU A 317 -47.39 2.97 26.57
C LEU A 317 -47.77 4.27 27.31
N LEU A 318 -46.93 4.69 28.25
CA LEU A 318 -47.06 5.99 28.91
C LEU A 318 -46.08 6.94 28.25
N ILE A 319 -46.61 7.88 27.46
CA ILE A 319 -45.82 8.87 26.69
C ILE A 319 -46.39 10.27 27.04
N GLU A 320 -45.54 11.16 27.51
CA GLU A 320 -45.95 12.54 27.90
C GLU A 320 -47.20 12.61 28.77
N GLY A 321 -47.35 11.66 29.70
CA GLY A 321 -48.52 11.57 30.61
C GLY A 321 -49.80 10.97 29.99
N GLN A 322 -49.79 10.64 28.70
CA GLN A 322 -50.88 9.99 28.00
C GLN A 322 -50.73 8.46 27.99
N ARG A 323 -51.84 7.74 28.22
CA ARG A 323 -51.89 6.28 28.11
C ARG A 323 -52.36 5.91 26.73
N LEU A 324 -51.46 5.30 25.93
CA LEU A 324 -51.75 4.88 24.57
C LEU A 324 -51.77 3.36 24.49
N ARG A 325 -52.78 2.80 23.87
CA ARG A 325 -52.79 1.38 23.45
C ARG A 325 -52.61 1.32 21.95
N ILE A 326 -51.60 0.60 21.52
CA ILE A 326 -51.20 0.51 20.12
C ILE A 326 -51.18 -0.97 19.75
N THR A 327 -51.62 -1.28 18.55
CA THR A 327 -51.56 -2.63 17.97
C THR A 327 -50.72 -2.60 16.71
N LEU A 328 -50.30 -3.74 16.26
CA LEU A 328 -49.62 -3.91 14.99
C LEU A 328 -50.29 -4.99 14.13
N SER A 329 -50.15 -4.86 12.84
CA SER A 329 -50.49 -5.90 11.86
C SER A 329 -49.19 -6.42 11.24
N ALA A 330 -49.09 -7.72 10.99
CA ALA A 330 -47.90 -8.31 10.40
C ALA A 330 -48.25 -9.29 9.27
N GLY A 331 -47.36 -9.33 8.27
CA GLY A 331 -47.34 -10.33 7.21
C GLY A 331 -46.06 -11.14 7.27
N VAL A 332 -46.17 -12.46 7.20
CA VAL A 332 -45.06 -13.40 7.31
C VAL A 332 -44.86 -14.16 5.99
N ALA A 333 -43.66 -14.20 5.49
CA ALA A 333 -43.26 -15.02 4.34
C ALA A 333 -41.96 -15.78 4.62
N SER A 334 -41.76 -16.93 4.00
CA SER A 334 -40.55 -17.74 4.14
C SER A 334 -39.96 -18.20 2.82
N TYR A 335 -38.68 -18.26 2.75
CA TYR A 335 -37.91 -18.94 1.73
C TYR A 335 -37.79 -20.42 2.11
N PRO A 336 -37.95 -21.38 1.17
CA PRO A 336 -38.27 -21.19 -0.25
C PRO A 336 -39.78 -21.14 -0.58
N GLU A 337 -40.66 -21.31 0.39
CA GLU A 337 -42.09 -21.56 0.18
C GLU A 337 -42.83 -20.42 -0.53
N HIS A 338 -42.51 -19.18 -0.23
CA HIS A 338 -43.23 -17.99 -0.72
C HIS A 338 -42.44 -17.14 -1.71
N GLY A 339 -41.26 -17.60 -2.13
CA GLY A 339 -40.40 -16.95 -3.10
C GLY A 339 -38.96 -17.40 -3.02
N GLN A 340 -38.25 -17.30 -4.15
CA GLN A 340 -36.83 -17.64 -4.25
C GLN A 340 -35.94 -16.40 -4.45
N LEU A 341 -36.55 -15.29 -4.85
CA LEU A 341 -35.87 -14.02 -5.07
C LEU A 341 -36.25 -13.01 -3.98
N PRO A 342 -35.36 -12.06 -3.62
CA PRO A 342 -35.65 -11.03 -2.61
C PRO A 342 -36.97 -10.29 -2.84
N GLY A 343 -37.23 -9.89 -4.09
CA GLY A 343 -38.44 -9.17 -4.45
C GLY A 343 -39.72 -9.99 -4.33
N GLU A 344 -39.67 -11.29 -4.65
CA GLU A 344 -40.83 -12.21 -4.52
C GLU A 344 -41.18 -12.39 -3.05
N LEU A 345 -40.19 -12.64 -2.20
CA LEU A 345 -40.37 -12.87 -0.79
C LEU A 345 -40.91 -11.62 -0.09
N LEU A 346 -40.40 -10.45 -0.43
CA LEU A 346 -40.89 -9.19 0.10
C LEU A 346 -42.32 -8.91 -0.34
N ALA A 347 -42.64 -9.10 -1.62
CA ALA A 347 -44.00 -8.92 -2.15
C ALA A 347 -45.00 -9.89 -1.53
N ALA A 348 -44.59 -11.12 -1.22
CA ALA A 348 -45.45 -12.11 -0.54
C ALA A 348 -45.75 -11.67 0.90
N ALA A 349 -44.76 -11.18 1.65
CA ALA A 349 -44.94 -10.65 3.00
C ALA A 349 -45.84 -9.40 3.02
N ASP A 350 -45.65 -8.48 2.05
CA ASP A 350 -46.50 -7.28 1.91
C ASP A 350 -47.97 -7.62 1.59
N LYS A 351 -48.21 -8.60 0.70
CA LYS A 351 -49.56 -9.08 0.42
C LYS A 351 -50.21 -9.64 1.69
N ALA A 352 -49.46 -10.40 2.50
CA ALA A 352 -49.94 -10.92 3.77
C ALA A 352 -50.26 -9.80 4.77
N LEU A 353 -49.39 -8.78 4.88
CA LEU A 353 -49.67 -7.60 5.71
C LEU A 353 -50.92 -6.85 5.26
N TYR A 354 -51.14 -6.71 3.95
CA TYR A 354 -52.33 -6.10 3.42
C TYR A 354 -53.60 -6.88 3.82
N LEU A 355 -53.55 -8.23 3.79
CA LEU A 355 -54.64 -9.10 4.28
C LEU A 355 -54.88 -8.91 5.77
N ALA A 356 -53.82 -8.82 6.59
CA ALA A 356 -53.94 -8.55 8.02
C ALA A 356 -54.67 -7.20 8.28
N LYS A 357 -54.32 -6.16 7.56
CA LYS A 357 -54.98 -4.85 7.66
C LYS A 357 -56.45 -4.87 7.19
N SER A 358 -56.75 -5.57 6.09
CA SER A 358 -58.10 -5.65 5.53
C SER A 358 -59.07 -6.49 6.39
N ARG A 359 -58.54 -7.53 7.09
CA ARG A 359 -59.31 -8.41 7.93
C ARG A 359 -59.55 -7.87 9.35
N GLY A 360 -59.26 -6.62 9.62
CA GLY A 360 -59.59 -5.95 10.89
C GLY A 360 -58.41 -5.58 11.76
N ARG A 361 -57.15 -5.67 11.22
CA ARG A 361 -55.91 -5.31 11.92
C ARG A 361 -55.62 -6.13 13.16
N ASN A 362 -54.59 -5.75 13.95
CA ASN A 362 -54.18 -6.45 15.16
C ASN A 362 -54.08 -7.98 15.00
N ARG A 363 -53.39 -8.42 13.92
CA ARG A 363 -53.24 -9.83 13.57
C ARG A 363 -52.01 -10.09 12.75
N VAL A 364 -51.63 -11.34 12.70
CA VAL A 364 -50.58 -11.86 11.82
C VAL A 364 -51.24 -12.69 10.72
N GLU A 365 -50.84 -12.49 9.49
CA GLU A 365 -51.23 -13.31 8.34
C GLU A 365 -50.00 -13.89 7.68
N VAL A 366 -50.13 -15.11 7.17
CA VAL A 366 -49.07 -15.80 6.41
C VAL A 366 -49.30 -15.59 4.94
N ALA A 367 -48.23 -15.40 4.19
CA ALA A 367 -48.28 -15.33 2.75
C ALA A 367 -48.90 -16.60 2.15
N GLN A 368 -49.70 -16.42 1.11
CA GLN A 368 -50.25 -17.57 0.41
C GLN A 368 -49.26 -18.06 -0.63
N VAL A 369 -49.09 -19.35 -0.78
CA VAL A 369 -48.30 -19.93 -1.85
C VAL A 369 -49.05 -19.71 -3.15
N ASP A 370 -48.59 -18.78 -3.97
CA ASP A 370 -49.09 -18.65 -5.35
C ASP A 370 -48.73 -19.98 -6.07
N ARG A 371 -49.64 -20.95 -6.13
CA ARG A 371 -49.46 -22.09 -7.02
C ARG A 371 -49.54 -21.56 -8.42
N PHE A 372 -48.36 -21.35 -9.04
CA PHE A 372 -48.29 -21.20 -10.50
C PHE A 372 -48.85 -22.52 -11.06
N GLU A 373 -50.08 -22.49 -11.59
CA GLU A 373 -50.55 -23.52 -12.49
C GLU A 373 -49.57 -23.55 -13.67
N GLN A 374 -48.75 -24.60 -13.72
CA GLN A 374 -47.99 -24.88 -14.93
C GLN A 374 -49.00 -25.01 -16.03
N PRO A 375 -48.92 -24.24 -17.14
CA PRO A 375 -49.80 -24.47 -18.27
C PRO A 375 -49.56 -25.91 -18.72
N THR A 376 -50.53 -26.75 -18.53
CA THR A 376 -50.59 -28.08 -19.11
C THR A 376 -50.66 -27.89 -20.62
N VAL A 377 -49.52 -28.03 -21.27
CA VAL A 377 -49.47 -28.16 -22.73
C VAL A 377 -50.13 -29.51 -23.06
N PRO A 378 -51.26 -29.54 -23.79
CA PRO A 378 -51.83 -30.81 -24.22
C PRO A 378 -50.82 -31.47 -25.18
N LEU A 379 -50.37 -32.66 -24.83
CA LEU A 379 -49.68 -33.52 -25.81
C LEU A 379 -50.79 -33.94 -26.84
N GLU A 380 -50.75 -33.38 -28.05
CA GLU A 380 -51.45 -33.93 -29.19
C GLU A 380 -50.89 -35.32 -29.48
N PRO A 381 -51.76 -36.35 -29.62
CA PRO A 381 -51.30 -37.67 -30.03
C PRO A 381 -50.94 -37.64 -31.53
N ALA A 382 -49.83 -38.27 -31.90
CA ALA A 382 -49.32 -38.47 -33.24
C ALA A 382 -50.22 -39.42 -34.05
#